data_ae956de6c43bf3efd5a7fcc7d508019b
#
_entry.id   ae956de6c43bf3efd5a7fcc7d508019b
#
_cell.length_a   1.000
_cell.length_b   1.000
_cell.length_c   1.000
_cell.angle_alpha   90.00
_cell.angle_beta   90.00
_cell.angle_gamma   90.00
#
_symmetry.space_group_name_H-M   'P 1'
#
loop_
_entity.id
_entity.type
_entity.pdbx_description
1 polymer ?
#
loop_
_entity_poly.entity_id
_entity_poly.type
_entity_poly.pdbx_seq_one_letter_code
_entity_poly.pdbx_strand_id
1 'polypeptide(L)'
;MIGIGTRLADRPISDADPYAPERDAWAVLASVHGLGPIAFAALLTRYGSAQDVLVEAARPGAVERLVETPNAEIGIRRRPIDDGVAGGIVQAGQDAPRIVGRLRALDIRVITVEEPTYPVRLAAIAMPPHVLYLRGRQASLSRDRAVAVVGTRRATMTGRDIATRIAKALVAADATVVSGLAFGIDGAAHEATVRAGGSTVAVIGGGHAMLGPAAHRRLGEAIVDAGGAVVSELAPDVAPTQGTFPRRNRIISGLSDATVVVEAPASSGALITASWALEQGRGCFLVPGPMDSHASAGSLAFLREFAELAGIVTGVPQLIADLGFSADVRIGRDATAAASVQGLGQTEALIARTLLAGRATVDELVAATDLPIATVLAGLTLLQRKGLTSGAHGRYRPAGTLLGEQGAFWERAGKERSGSVAPAGQPLLP
;
A
#
# COMPACT_ATOMS: atom_id res chain seq x y z
N MET A 1 8.01 -12.29 42.74
CA MET A 1 7.33 -13.16 41.73
C MET A 1 7.09 -12.30 40.50
N ILE A 2 7.88 -12.52 39.46
CA ILE A 2 7.91 -11.75 38.22
C ILE A 2 6.96 -12.46 37.27
N GLY A 3 5.84 -11.79 36.94
CA GLY A 3 4.89 -12.29 35.94
C GLY A 3 5.47 -12.18 34.54
N ILE A 4 5.76 -13.32 33.94
CA ILE A 4 6.20 -13.45 32.56
C ILE A 4 4.97 -13.22 31.67
N GLY A 5 4.92 -12.04 31.02
CA GLY A 5 3.96 -11.73 29.99
C GLY A 5 4.11 -12.72 28.82
N THR A 6 3.11 -13.52 28.60
CA THR A 6 2.99 -14.48 27.49
C THR A 6 3.07 -13.71 26.17
N ARG A 7 4.16 -13.86 25.43
CA ARG A 7 4.23 -13.48 24.03
C ARG A 7 3.16 -14.28 23.31
N LEU A 8 2.15 -13.59 22.76
CA LEU A 8 1.27 -14.15 21.74
C LEU A 8 2.14 -14.33 20.48
N ALA A 9 2.80 -15.47 20.38
CA ALA A 9 3.35 -15.94 19.13
C ALA A 9 2.19 -16.04 18.12
N ASP A 10 2.34 -15.43 16.95
CA ASP A 10 1.48 -15.71 15.81
C ASP A 10 1.37 -17.22 15.68
N ARG A 11 0.16 -17.76 15.77
CA ARG A 11 -0.08 -19.20 15.65
C ARG A 11 0.51 -19.69 14.33
N PRO A 12 1.22 -20.82 14.32
CA PRO A 12 1.57 -21.47 13.06
C PRO A 12 0.31 -21.66 12.23
N ILE A 13 0.43 -21.57 10.90
CA ILE A 13 -0.66 -21.81 9.94
C ILE A 13 -1.32 -23.13 10.36
N SER A 14 -2.50 -23.05 10.99
CA SER A 14 -3.21 -24.24 11.39
C SER A 14 -3.90 -24.82 10.16
N ASP A 15 -3.96 -26.14 10.02
CA ASP A 15 -4.72 -26.85 8.98
C ASP A 15 -6.23 -26.49 9.00
N ALA A 16 -6.67 -25.64 9.91
CA ALA A 16 -8.03 -25.17 10.12
C ALA A 16 -8.28 -23.74 9.59
N ASP A 17 -7.33 -23.09 8.87
CA ASP A 17 -7.57 -21.80 8.23
C ASP A 17 -8.36 -22.01 6.92
N PRO A 18 -9.64 -21.57 6.85
CA PRO A 18 -10.49 -21.81 5.67
C PRO A 18 -9.95 -21.16 4.38
N TYR A 19 -9.07 -20.16 4.50
CA TYR A 19 -8.46 -19.51 3.35
C TYR A 19 -7.15 -20.17 2.88
N ALA A 20 -6.59 -21.12 3.63
CA ALA A 20 -5.27 -21.69 3.31
C ALA A 20 -5.21 -22.35 1.93
N PRO A 21 -6.18 -23.19 1.50
CA PRO A 21 -6.12 -23.83 0.20
C PRO A 21 -6.22 -22.81 -0.97
N GLU A 22 -7.04 -21.78 -0.81
CA GLU A 22 -7.19 -20.74 -1.82
C GLU A 22 -5.93 -19.87 -1.91
N ARG A 23 -5.31 -19.50 -0.77
CA ARG A 23 -4.00 -18.78 -0.76
C ARG A 23 -2.91 -19.56 -1.47
N ASP A 24 -2.84 -20.86 -1.23
CA ASP A 24 -1.87 -21.74 -1.90
C ASP A 24 -2.11 -21.73 -3.42
N ALA A 25 -3.36 -21.82 -3.86
CA ALA A 25 -3.72 -21.74 -5.28
C ALA A 25 -3.38 -20.37 -5.89
N TRP A 26 -3.66 -19.27 -5.18
CA TRP A 26 -3.27 -17.93 -5.63
C TRP A 26 -1.75 -17.81 -5.78
N ALA A 27 -0.98 -18.33 -4.84
CA ALA A 27 0.48 -18.32 -4.91
C ALA A 27 1.02 -19.12 -6.08
N VAL A 28 0.39 -20.27 -6.39
CA VAL A 28 0.72 -21.10 -7.56
C VAL A 28 0.46 -20.34 -8.85
N LEU A 29 -0.72 -19.73 -9.01
CA LEU A 29 -1.05 -18.92 -10.19
C LEU A 29 -0.14 -17.69 -10.31
N ALA A 30 0.13 -16.99 -9.21
CA ALA A 30 1.01 -15.82 -9.20
C ALA A 30 2.47 -16.14 -9.53
N SER A 31 2.87 -17.39 -9.49
CA SER A 31 4.21 -17.84 -9.92
C SER A 31 4.34 -17.94 -11.46
N VAL A 32 3.23 -17.93 -12.20
CA VAL A 32 3.21 -18.08 -13.65
C VAL A 32 3.74 -16.82 -14.33
N HIS A 33 4.81 -16.97 -15.08
CA HIS A 33 5.38 -15.86 -15.82
C HIS A 33 4.40 -15.35 -16.90
N GLY A 34 4.20 -14.03 -16.95
CA GLY A 34 3.30 -13.41 -17.92
C GLY A 34 1.82 -13.40 -17.52
N LEU A 35 1.41 -14.08 -16.46
CA LEU A 35 0.07 -13.97 -15.91
C LEU A 35 -0.11 -12.62 -15.20
N GLY A 36 -0.56 -11.62 -15.95
CA GLY A 36 -0.80 -10.27 -15.44
C GLY A 36 -2.14 -10.15 -14.70
N PRO A 37 -2.35 -9.01 -14.01
CA PRO A 37 -3.55 -8.78 -13.20
C PRO A 37 -4.87 -8.97 -13.97
N ILE A 38 -4.95 -8.49 -15.19
CA ILE A 38 -6.16 -8.59 -16.03
C ILE A 38 -6.49 -10.05 -16.36
N ALA A 39 -5.48 -10.82 -16.75
CA ALA A 39 -5.65 -12.24 -17.08
C ALA A 39 -6.00 -13.04 -15.80
N PHE A 40 -5.40 -12.70 -14.68
CA PHE A 40 -5.71 -13.31 -13.39
C PHE A 40 -7.18 -13.07 -13.00
N ALA A 41 -7.64 -11.82 -13.05
CA ALA A 41 -9.04 -11.48 -12.76
C ALA A 41 -10.02 -12.16 -13.71
N ALA A 42 -9.69 -12.24 -15.01
CA ALA A 42 -10.51 -12.94 -16.00
C ALA A 42 -10.66 -14.45 -15.69
N LEU A 43 -9.58 -15.10 -15.21
CA LEU A 43 -9.63 -16.50 -14.77
C LEU A 43 -10.56 -16.67 -13.58
N LEU A 44 -10.41 -15.83 -12.55
CA LEU A 44 -11.27 -15.90 -11.37
C LEU A 44 -12.74 -15.65 -11.72
N THR A 45 -13.02 -14.68 -12.59
CA THR A 45 -14.38 -14.42 -13.08
C THR A 45 -14.97 -15.63 -13.81
N ARG A 46 -14.17 -16.33 -14.61
CA ARG A 46 -14.63 -17.49 -15.39
C ARG A 46 -14.81 -18.74 -14.55
N TYR A 47 -13.88 -19.03 -13.66
CA TYR A 47 -13.81 -20.31 -12.95
C TYR A 47 -14.27 -20.22 -11.49
N GLY A 48 -14.42 -19.03 -10.93
CA GLY A 48 -14.95 -18.79 -9.58
C GLY A 48 -13.84 -18.65 -8.50
N SER A 49 -12.81 -19.47 -8.52
CA SER A 49 -11.71 -19.45 -7.55
C SER A 49 -10.37 -19.82 -8.19
N ALA A 50 -9.27 -19.51 -7.52
CA ALA A 50 -7.95 -19.96 -7.98
C ALA A 50 -7.81 -21.49 -7.89
N GLN A 51 -8.44 -22.11 -6.90
CA GLN A 51 -8.50 -23.58 -6.81
C GLN A 51 -9.18 -24.17 -8.04
N ASP A 52 -10.34 -23.62 -8.47
CA ASP A 52 -11.06 -24.11 -9.63
C ASP A 52 -10.25 -23.93 -10.93
N VAL A 53 -9.48 -22.85 -11.05
CA VAL A 53 -8.53 -22.69 -12.15
C VAL A 53 -7.49 -23.81 -12.17
N LEU A 54 -6.92 -24.16 -11.02
CA LEU A 54 -5.95 -25.27 -10.93
C LEU A 54 -6.60 -26.63 -11.17
N VAL A 55 -7.83 -26.87 -10.73
CA VAL A 55 -8.62 -28.07 -11.05
C VAL A 55 -8.83 -28.17 -12.55
N GLU A 56 -9.18 -27.07 -13.22
CA GLU A 56 -9.31 -27.02 -14.67
C GLU A 56 -7.97 -27.27 -15.37
N ALA A 57 -6.88 -26.68 -14.87
CA ALA A 57 -5.52 -26.87 -15.41
C ALA A 57 -5.04 -28.33 -15.36
N ALA A 58 -5.57 -29.15 -14.45
CA ALA A 58 -5.25 -30.58 -14.36
C ALA A 58 -5.99 -31.47 -15.37
N ARG A 59 -6.98 -30.94 -16.12
CA ARG A 59 -7.77 -31.71 -17.07
C ARG A 59 -7.12 -31.78 -18.45
N PRO A 60 -7.30 -32.89 -19.21
CA PRO A 60 -6.86 -32.94 -20.60
C PRO A 60 -7.46 -31.79 -21.43
N GLY A 61 -6.67 -31.17 -22.31
CA GLY A 61 -7.10 -30.04 -23.15
C GLY A 61 -7.28 -28.72 -22.37
N ALA A 62 -6.63 -28.56 -21.22
CA ALA A 62 -6.74 -27.36 -20.38
C ALA A 62 -6.20 -26.11 -21.07
N VAL A 63 -5.11 -26.22 -21.84
CA VAL A 63 -4.48 -25.05 -22.49
C VAL A 63 -5.48 -24.35 -23.42
N GLU A 64 -6.15 -25.10 -24.27
CA GLU A 64 -7.15 -24.57 -25.21
C GLU A 64 -8.29 -23.85 -24.48
N ARG A 65 -8.80 -24.46 -23.40
CA ARG A 65 -9.90 -23.88 -22.63
C ARG A 65 -9.47 -22.65 -21.82
N LEU A 66 -8.24 -22.62 -21.29
CA LEU A 66 -7.70 -21.45 -20.59
C LEU A 66 -7.51 -20.27 -21.55
N VAL A 67 -7.01 -20.50 -22.76
CA VAL A 67 -6.84 -19.48 -23.81
C VAL A 67 -8.19 -18.88 -24.27
N GLU A 68 -9.26 -19.65 -24.22
CA GLU A 68 -10.61 -19.18 -24.55
C GLU A 68 -11.24 -18.30 -23.47
N THR A 69 -10.55 -18.02 -22.37
CA THR A 69 -11.06 -17.15 -21.30
C THR A 69 -11.36 -15.75 -21.84
N PRO A 70 -12.63 -15.30 -21.82
CA PRO A 70 -13.01 -14.00 -22.38
C PRO A 70 -12.49 -12.86 -21.49
N ASN A 71 -12.15 -11.75 -22.12
CA ASN A 71 -11.87 -10.50 -21.42
C ASN A 71 -13.17 -9.71 -21.27
N ALA A 72 -13.83 -9.81 -20.12
CA ALA A 72 -15.17 -9.26 -19.91
C ALA A 72 -15.21 -7.72 -19.75
N GLU A 73 -14.09 -7.07 -19.39
CA GLU A 73 -14.12 -5.66 -18.95
C GLU A 73 -13.64 -4.62 -19.97
N ILE A 74 -12.93 -5.02 -21.01
CA ILE A 74 -12.33 -4.03 -21.91
C ILE A 74 -12.59 -4.48 -23.34
N GLY A 75 -13.51 -3.90 -24.07
CA GLY A 75 -13.82 -4.19 -25.48
C GLY A 75 -12.65 -4.36 -26.47
N ILE A 76 -11.50 -4.80 -25.96
CA ILE A 76 -10.27 -5.11 -26.67
C ILE A 76 -10.34 -6.57 -27.15
N ARG A 77 -10.32 -6.77 -28.45
CA ARG A 77 -10.33 -8.08 -29.14
C ARG A 77 -9.10 -8.96 -28.86
N ARG A 78 -8.22 -8.62 -27.91
CA ARG A 78 -7.04 -9.41 -27.59
C ARG A 78 -7.37 -10.41 -26.49
N ARG A 79 -7.04 -11.68 -26.69
CA ARG A 79 -7.17 -12.72 -25.65
C ARG A 79 -6.28 -12.34 -24.45
N PRO A 80 -6.80 -12.35 -23.23
CA PRO A 80 -6.02 -12.00 -22.06
C PRO A 80 -4.92 -13.02 -21.72
N ILE A 81 -5.08 -14.27 -22.24
CA ILE A 81 -4.19 -15.41 -21.99
C ILE A 81 -3.76 -15.96 -23.32
N ASP A 82 -2.46 -16.06 -23.55
CA ASP A 82 -1.86 -16.76 -24.68
C ASP A 82 -1.50 -18.22 -24.32
N ASP A 83 -1.12 -19.00 -25.33
CA ASP A 83 -0.76 -20.42 -25.16
C ASP A 83 0.40 -20.62 -24.16
N GLY A 84 1.36 -19.68 -24.12
CA GLY A 84 2.51 -19.74 -23.21
C GLY A 84 2.08 -19.55 -21.76
N VAL A 85 1.20 -18.59 -21.48
CA VAL A 85 0.65 -18.36 -20.14
C VAL A 85 -0.25 -19.52 -19.73
N ALA A 86 -1.11 -20.01 -20.62
CA ALA A 86 -1.97 -21.17 -20.36
C ALA A 86 -1.15 -22.43 -20.04
N GLY A 87 -0.12 -22.72 -20.85
CA GLY A 87 0.83 -23.80 -20.58
C GLY A 87 1.57 -23.62 -19.26
N GLY A 88 1.94 -22.37 -18.91
CA GLY A 88 2.54 -22.03 -17.63
C GLY A 88 1.62 -22.31 -16.44
N ILE A 89 0.29 -22.07 -16.59
CA ILE A 89 -0.70 -22.37 -15.54
C ILE A 89 -0.80 -23.89 -15.33
N VAL A 90 -0.85 -24.67 -16.40
CA VAL A 90 -0.87 -26.14 -16.34
C VAL A 90 0.39 -26.66 -15.63
N GLN A 91 1.57 -26.16 -16.00
CA GLN A 91 2.83 -26.57 -15.38
C GLN A 91 2.88 -26.15 -13.89
N ALA A 92 2.45 -24.92 -13.57
CA ALA A 92 2.42 -24.47 -12.17
C ALA A 92 1.47 -25.30 -11.31
N GLY A 93 0.35 -25.77 -11.88
CA GLY A 93 -0.58 -26.68 -11.22
C GLY A 93 0.10 -28.02 -10.86
N GLN A 94 0.88 -28.59 -11.79
CA GLN A 94 1.69 -29.81 -11.53
C GLN A 94 2.77 -29.57 -10.47
N ASP A 95 3.38 -28.39 -10.46
CA ASP A 95 4.41 -27.96 -9.54
C ASP A 95 3.87 -27.44 -8.20
N ALA A 96 2.56 -27.38 -7.99
CA ALA A 96 1.94 -26.77 -6.81
C ALA A 96 2.51 -27.29 -5.48
N PRO A 97 2.72 -28.60 -5.25
CA PRO A 97 3.30 -29.07 -4.01
C PRO A 97 4.73 -28.52 -3.76
N ARG A 98 5.52 -28.37 -4.82
CA ARG A 98 6.88 -27.82 -4.75
C ARG A 98 6.85 -26.31 -4.45
N ILE A 99 5.95 -25.56 -5.10
CA ILE A 99 5.79 -24.11 -4.90
C ILE A 99 5.35 -23.84 -3.46
N VAL A 100 4.31 -24.50 -2.98
CA VAL A 100 3.78 -24.34 -1.62
C VAL A 100 4.81 -24.82 -0.57
N GLY A 101 5.47 -25.95 -0.80
CA GLY A 101 6.55 -26.43 0.05
C GLY A 101 7.70 -25.42 0.17
N ARG A 102 8.04 -24.72 -0.92
CA ARG A 102 9.06 -23.66 -0.93
C ARG A 102 8.65 -22.45 -0.08
N LEU A 103 7.38 -22.03 -0.13
CA LEU A 103 6.86 -20.94 0.72
C LEU A 103 6.99 -21.29 2.20
N ARG A 104 6.57 -22.49 2.57
CA ARG A 104 6.66 -23.01 3.95
C ARG A 104 8.10 -23.09 4.43
N ALA A 105 9.02 -23.61 3.60
CA ALA A 105 10.44 -23.73 3.93
C ALA A 105 11.12 -22.36 4.15
N LEU A 106 10.60 -21.29 3.56
CA LEU A 106 11.10 -19.91 3.71
C LEU A 106 10.35 -19.11 4.76
N ASP A 107 9.41 -19.71 5.48
CA ASP A 107 8.50 -19.03 6.43
C ASP A 107 7.78 -17.82 5.77
N ILE A 108 7.30 -18.03 4.55
CA ILE A 108 6.58 -17.01 3.78
C ILE A 108 5.09 -17.28 3.87
N ARG A 109 4.36 -16.31 4.39
CA ARG A 109 2.90 -16.27 4.37
C ARG A 109 2.42 -15.57 3.11
N VAL A 110 1.34 -16.07 2.54
CA VAL A 110 0.65 -15.44 1.40
C VAL A 110 -0.58 -14.70 1.91
N ILE A 111 -0.83 -13.52 1.36
CA ILE A 111 -2.03 -12.71 1.62
C ILE A 111 -2.58 -12.31 0.26
N THR A 112 -3.86 -12.56 0.02
CA THR A 112 -4.54 -12.24 -1.24
C THR A 112 -5.39 -10.97 -1.12
N VAL A 113 -5.60 -10.28 -2.24
CA VAL A 113 -6.37 -9.03 -2.26
C VAL A 113 -7.84 -9.21 -1.84
N GLU A 114 -8.37 -10.43 -1.91
CA GLU A 114 -9.74 -10.74 -1.53
C GLU A 114 -9.92 -10.99 -0.03
N GLU A 115 -8.83 -11.20 0.71
CA GLU A 115 -8.92 -11.47 2.12
C GLU A 115 -9.24 -10.22 2.95
N PRO A 116 -10.09 -10.34 3.99
CA PRO A 116 -10.37 -9.23 4.91
C PRO A 116 -9.12 -8.68 5.61
N THR A 117 -8.07 -9.49 5.70
CA THR A 117 -6.79 -9.15 6.33
C THR A 117 -5.82 -8.41 5.40
N TYR A 118 -6.18 -8.25 4.12
CA TYR A 118 -5.37 -7.48 3.18
C TYR A 118 -5.33 -6.01 3.58
N PRO A 119 -4.15 -5.32 3.50
CA PRO A 119 -4.02 -3.94 3.94
C PRO A 119 -4.99 -3.01 3.18
N VAL A 120 -5.92 -2.39 3.89
CA VAL A 120 -6.97 -1.53 3.31
C VAL A 120 -6.38 -0.39 2.48
N ARG A 121 -5.28 0.23 2.98
CA ARG A 121 -4.58 1.29 2.23
C ARG A 121 -4.08 0.78 0.88
N LEU A 122 -3.53 -0.42 0.85
CA LEU A 122 -2.98 -1.00 -0.37
C LEU A 122 -4.07 -1.48 -1.32
N ALA A 123 -5.19 -1.99 -0.81
CA ALA A 123 -6.35 -2.35 -1.63
C ALA A 123 -6.96 -1.14 -2.35
N ALA A 124 -6.76 0.06 -1.82
CA ALA A 124 -7.32 1.30 -2.36
C ALA A 124 -6.52 1.93 -3.51
N ILE A 125 -5.34 1.43 -3.85
CA ILE A 125 -4.58 1.96 -5.00
C ILE A 125 -5.10 1.42 -6.33
N ALA A 126 -4.80 2.10 -7.44
CA ALA A 126 -5.32 1.73 -8.77
C ALA A 126 -4.91 0.32 -9.23
N MET A 127 -3.75 -0.16 -8.82
CA MET A 127 -3.22 -1.50 -9.17
C MET A 127 -2.72 -2.20 -7.90
N PRO A 128 -3.62 -2.69 -7.02
CA PRO A 128 -3.19 -3.42 -5.84
C PRO A 128 -2.52 -4.75 -6.25
N PRO A 129 -1.45 -5.17 -5.56
CA PRO A 129 -0.93 -6.52 -5.72
C PRO A 129 -2.00 -7.57 -5.44
N HIS A 130 -2.23 -8.50 -6.36
CA HIS A 130 -3.19 -9.57 -6.12
C HIS A 130 -2.71 -10.52 -5.01
N VAL A 131 -1.41 -10.69 -4.90
CA VAL A 131 -0.75 -11.54 -3.90
C VAL A 131 0.37 -10.74 -3.25
N LEU A 132 0.46 -10.83 -1.94
CA LEU A 132 1.61 -10.39 -1.15
C LEU A 132 2.26 -11.59 -0.49
N TYR A 133 3.55 -11.74 -0.73
CA TYR A 133 4.42 -12.69 -0.04
C TYR A 133 5.03 -11.97 1.17
N LEU A 134 4.77 -12.46 2.36
CA LEU A 134 5.12 -11.82 3.62
C LEU A 134 6.00 -12.71 4.49
N ARG A 135 7.09 -12.16 5.01
CA ARG A 135 7.82 -12.68 6.16
C ARG A 135 7.70 -11.71 7.33
N GLY A 136 7.44 -12.23 8.52
CA GLY A 136 7.27 -11.43 9.73
C GLY A 136 5.80 -11.18 10.08
N ARG A 137 5.54 -10.06 10.74
CA ARG A 137 4.26 -9.80 11.40
C ARG A 137 3.24 -9.13 10.48
N GLN A 138 2.18 -9.81 10.11
CA GLN A 138 1.11 -9.29 9.24
C GLN A 138 0.45 -8.02 9.79
N ALA A 139 0.23 -7.94 11.11
CA ALA A 139 -0.36 -6.76 11.75
C ALA A 139 0.43 -5.45 11.49
N SER A 140 1.73 -5.55 11.15
CA SER A 140 2.54 -4.37 10.81
C SER A 140 2.08 -3.68 9.52
N LEU A 141 1.36 -4.39 8.63
CA LEU A 141 0.86 -3.86 7.36
C LEU A 141 -0.41 -2.99 7.53
N SER A 142 -1.13 -3.16 8.63
CA SER A 142 -2.47 -2.58 8.83
C SER A 142 -2.55 -1.68 10.07
N ARG A 143 -1.39 -1.16 10.55
CA ARG A 143 -1.39 -0.20 11.67
C ARG A 143 -2.04 1.12 11.27
N ASP A 144 -2.65 1.81 12.22
CA ASP A 144 -3.40 3.06 12.01
C ASP A 144 -2.57 4.16 11.36
N ARG A 145 -1.26 4.19 11.64
CA ARG A 145 -0.33 5.18 11.12
C ARG A 145 0.83 4.50 10.42
N ALA A 146 1.06 4.88 9.17
CA ALA A 146 2.18 4.38 8.39
C ALA A 146 2.75 5.49 7.50
N VAL A 147 4.06 5.66 7.50
CA VAL A 147 4.74 6.69 6.70
C VAL A 147 5.89 6.06 5.93
N ALA A 148 5.90 6.29 4.62
CA ALA A 148 7.02 5.92 3.77
C ALA A 148 8.17 6.92 3.98
N VAL A 149 9.38 6.41 4.24
CA VAL A 149 10.61 7.21 4.31
C VAL A 149 11.57 6.69 3.25
N VAL A 150 11.77 7.46 2.20
CA VAL A 150 12.51 7.04 1.00
C VAL A 150 13.55 8.06 0.58
N GLY A 151 14.52 7.64 -0.23
CA GLY A 151 15.51 8.54 -0.77
C GLY A 151 16.58 7.86 -1.59
N THR A 152 17.65 8.59 -1.86
CA THR A 152 18.79 8.11 -2.65
C THR A 152 19.49 6.93 -1.98
N ARG A 153 20.00 6.02 -2.82
CA ARG A 153 20.87 4.92 -2.39
C ARG A 153 22.28 5.40 -1.97
N ARG A 154 22.67 6.57 -2.46
CA ARG A 154 23.98 7.20 -2.21
C ARG A 154 23.79 8.42 -1.29
N ALA A 155 23.18 8.20 -0.14
CA ALA A 155 22.85 9.24 0.81
C ALA A 155 24.09 9.86 1.47
N THR A 156 24.04 11.17 1.62
CA THR A 156 25.04 11.90 2.44
C THR A 156 24.91 11.52 3.91
N MET A 157 25.90 11.87 4.73
CA MET A 157 25.80 11.70 6.19
C MET A 157 24.62 12.50 6.74
N THR A 158 24.43 13.71 6.29
CA THR A 158 23.31 14.59 6.66
C THR A 158 21.97 13.94 6.30
N GLY A 159 21.83 13.40 5.09
CA GLY A 159 20.61 12.71 4.65
C GLY A 159 20.29 11.50 5.52
N ARG A 160 21.28 10.69 5.88
CA ARG A 160 21.11 9.55 6.81
C ARG A 160 20.72 9.98 8.22
N ASP A 161 21.31 11.07 8.73
CA ASP A 161 20.94 11.62 10.02
C ASP A 161 19.50 12.13 10.04
N ILE A 162 19.09 12.86 9.01
CA ILE A 162 17.70 13.32 8.85
C ILE A 162 16.74 12.14 8.79
N ALA A 163 17.03 11.10 7.98
CA ALA A 163 16.22 9.90 7.91
C ALA A 163 16.09 9.20 9.27
N THR A 164 17.21 9.12 10.02
CA THR A 164 17.24 8.56 11.37
C THR A 164 16.37 9.36 12.34
N ARG A 165 16.45 10.69 12.30
CA ARG A 165 15.65 11.57 13.17
C ARG A 165 14.15 11.48 12.85
N ILE A 166 13.80 11.47 11.57
CA ILE A 166 12.42 11.29 11.12
C ILE A 166 11.88 9.92 11.57
N ALA A 167 12.63 8.84 11.33
CA ALA A 167 12.22 7.50 11.74
C ALA A 167 11.99 7.39 13.26
N LYS A 168 12.89 7.92 14.08
CA LYS A 168 12.72 7.96 15.55
C LYS A 168 11.48 8.75 15.97
N ALA A 169 11.21 9.88 15.34
CA ALA A 169 10.02 10.67 15.64
C ALA A 169 8.71 9.96 15.22
N LEU A 170 8.73 9.23 14.11
CA LEU A 170 7.61 8.39 13.69
C LEU A 170 7.37 7.25 14.69
N VAL A 171 8.41 6.60 15.18
CA VAL A 171 8.31 5.58 16.24
C VAL A 171 7.70 6.18 17.50
N ALA A 172 8.17 7.35 17.95
CA ALA A 172 7.62 8.05 19.11
C ALA A 172 6.15 8.43 18.94
N ALA A 173 5.70 8.64 17.69
CA ALA A 173 4.30 8.89 17.32
C ALA A 173 3.49 7.59 17.07
N ASP A 174 4.01 6.41 17.42
CA ASP A 174 3.43 5.09 17.18
C ASP A 174 3.08 4.82 15.71
N ALA A 175 3.88 5.33 14.79
CA ALA A 175 3.72 5.12 13.35
C ALA A 175 4.67 4.02 12.83
N THR A 176 4.18 3.23 11.87
CA THR A 176 5.00 2.28 11.12
C THR A 176 5.82 3.01 10.05
N VAL A 177 7.11 2.73 10.00
CA VAL A 177 7.97 3.20 8.90
C VAL A 177 7.92 2.20 7.75
N VAL A 178 7.56 2.66 6.55
CA VAL A 178 7.57 1.83 5.34
C VAL A 178 8.72 2.28 4.45
N SER A 179 9.49 1.36 3.89
CA SER A 179 10.55 1.71 2.93
C SER A 179 10.92 0.53 2.03
N GLY A 180 11.92 0.73 1.16
CA GLY A 180 12.25 -0.20 0.10
C GLY A 180 13.45 -1.10 0.36
N LEU A 181 13.99 -1.10 1.56
CA LEU A 181 15.19 -1.89 1.93
C LEU A 181 16.41 -1.62 1.02
N ALA A 182 16.49 -0.45 0.40
CA ALA A 182 17.65 -0.04 -0.39
C ALA A 182 18.79 0.48 0.50
N PHE A 183 19.99 0.59 -0.05
CA PHE A 183 21.06 1.35 0.63
C PHE A 183 20.67 2.82 0.82
N GLY A 184 21.38 3.53 1.68
CA GLY A 184 21.19 4.95 1.88
C GLY A 184 20.03 5.29 2.80
N ILE A 185 19.08 6.07 2.34
CA ILE A 185 17.98 6.59 3.16
C ILE A 185 17.08 5.47 3.70
N ASP A 186 16.67 4.53 2.83
CA ASP A 186 15.80 3.41 3.21
C ASP A 186 16.43 2.58 4.35
N GLY A 187 17.70 2.20 4.19
CA GLY A 187 18.44 1.44 5.20
C GLY A 187 18.55 2.21 6.51
N ALA A 188 18.89 3.50 6.46
CA ALA A 188 19.00 4.34 7.66
C ALA A 188 17.65 4.45 8.40
N ALA A 189 16.56 4.59 7.67
CA ALA A 189 15.22 4.64 8.25
C ALA A 189 14.83 3.32 8.93
N HIS A 190 15.02 2.18 8.26
CA HIS A 190 14.74 0.87 8.84
C HIS A 190 15.59 0.59 10.09
N GLU A 191 16.91 0.81 10.00
CA GLU A 191 17.82 0.60 11.12
C GLU A 191 17.47 1.47 12.34
N ALA A 192 17.12 2.74 12.11
CA ALA A 192 16.72 3.65 13.17
C ALA A 192 15.42 3.20 13.84
N THR A 193 14.47 2.72 13.04
CA THR A 193 13.18 2.21 13.54
C THR A 193 13.38 0.97 14.39
N VAL A 194 14.14 -0.02 13.91
CA VAL A 194 14.45 -1.25 14.65
C VAL A 194 15.16 -0.92 15.96
N ARG A 195 16.18 -0.06 15.93
CA ARG A 195 16.92 0.36 17.16
C ARG A 195 16.05 1.11 18.17
N ALA A 196 15.01 1.80 17.67
CA ALA A 196 14.06 2.50 18.54
C ALA A 196 12.91 1.61 19.05
N GLY A 197 12.89 0.32 18.69
CA GLY A 197 11.84 -0.63 19.09
C GLY A 197 10.50 -0.40 18.36
N GLY A 198 10.53 0.31 17.22
CA GLY A 198 9.35 0.60 16.43
C GLY A 198 9.01 -0.45 15.37
N SER A 199 7.84 -0.34 14.76
CA SER A 199 7.40 -1.20 13.66
C SER A 199 7.89 -0.66 12.31
N THR A 200 8.44 -1.54 11.48
CA THR A 200 8.80 -1.17 10.10
C THR A 200 8.45 -2.25 9.10
N VAL A 201 8.08 -1.83 7.90
CA VAL A 201 7.72 -2.70 6.77
C VAL A 201 8.68 -2.43 5.61
N ALA A 202 9.42 -3.45 5.22
CA ALA A 202 10.29 -3.40 4.06
C ALA A 202 9.57 -4.00 2.84
N VAL A 203 9.38 -3.21 1.79
CA VAL A 203 8.86 -3.69 0.51
C VAL A 203 10.04 -3.97 -0.41
N ILE A 204 10.17 -5.18 -0.95
CA ILE A 204 11.29 -5.57 -1.79
C ILE A 204 10.90 -5.69 -3.26
N GLY A 205 11.84 -5.47 -4.17
CA GLY A 205 11.61 -5.47 -5.63
C GLY A 205 11.90 -6.80 -6.31
N GLY A 206 12.20 -7.85 -5.54
CA GLY A 206 12.39 -9.24 -5.98
C GLY A 206 11.79 -10.18 -4.97
N GLY A 207 11.85 -11.50 -5.22
CA GLY A 207 11.42 -12.51 -4.28
C GLY A 207 12.31 -12.58 -3.03
N HIS A 208 11.79 -13.11 -1.94
CA HIS A 208 12.49 -13.19 -0.65
C HIS A 208 13.79 -13.99 -0.70
N ALA A 209 13.84 -15.06 -1.50
CA ALA A 209 15.05 -15.87 -1.68
C ALA A 209 16.14 -15.16 -2.51
N MET A 210 15.74 -14.13 -3.26
CA MET A 210 16.63 -13.34 -4.12
C MET A 210 17.08 -12.03 -3.48
N LEU A 211 16.84 -11.86 -2.17
CA LEU A 211 17.23 -10.66 -1.44
C LEU A 211 18.77 -10.61 -1.31
N GLY A 212 19.37 -9.71 -2.01
CA GLY A 212 20.80 -9.42 -1.98
C GLY A 212 21.06 -7.93 -1.82
N PRO A 213 22.23 -7.51 -1.47
CA PRO A 213 23.38 -8.24 -0.92
C PRO A 213 23.21 -8.62 0.56
N ALA A 214 24.24 -9.24 1.16
CA ALA A 214 24.20 -9.76 2.53
C ALA A 214 23.73 -8.74 3.60
N ALA A 215 24.10 -7.46 3.43
CA ALA A 215 23.68 -6.41 4.34
C ALA A 215 22.15 -6.21 4.34
N HIS A 216 21.50 -6.30 3.17
CA HIS A 216 20.04 -6.21 3.05
C HIS A 216 19.36 -7.42 3.68
N ARG A 217 19.92 -8.63 3.54
CA ARG A 217 19.39 -9.82 4.20
C ARG A 217 19.42 -9.67 5.71
N ARG A 218 20.56 -9.26 6.29
CA ARG A 218 20.70 -9.03 7.74
C ARG A 218 19.70 -7.99 8.25
N LEU A 219 19.52 -6.89 7.51
CA LEU A 219 18.55 -5.87 7.88
C LEU A 219 17.12 -6.39 7.76
N GLY A 220 16.80 -7.16 6.72
CA GLY A 220 15.50 -7.81 6.58
C GLY A 220 15.19 -8.78 7.72
N GLU A 221 16.16 -9.58 8.16
CA GLU A 221 16.06 -10.45 9.33
C GLU A 221 15.83 -9.63 10.60
N ALA A 222 16.62 -8.59 10.83
CA ALA A 222 16.46 -7.71 11.99
C ALA A 222 15.08 -7.02 12.04
N ILE A 223 14.50 -6.67 10.87
CA ILE A 223 13.14 -6.13 10.78
C ILE A 223 12.12 -7.19 11.24
N VAL A 224 12.23 -8.42 10.76
CA VAL A 224 11.34 -9.51 11.14
C VAL A 224 11.45 -9.83 12.64
N ASP A 225 12.68 -9.94 13.15
CA ASP A 225 12.96 -10.22 14.57
C ASP A 225 12.43 -9.12 15.51
N ALA A 226 12.44 -7.87 15.04
CA ALA A 226 11.85 -6.74 15.77
C ALA A 226 10.30 -6.67 15.66
N GLY A 227 9.65 -7.66 15.06
CA GLY A 227 8.20 -7.70 14.92
C GLY A 227 7.66 -6.83 13.77
N GLY A 228 8.52 -6.43 12.83
CA GLY A 228 8.16 -5.82 11.55
C GLY A 228 7.85 -6.87 10.48
N ALA A 229 7.88 -6.43 9.21
CA ALA A 229 7.61 -7.31 8.09
C ALA A 229 8.47 -6.97 6.86
N VAL A 230 8.77 -8.00 6.07
CA VAL A 230 9.30 -7.88 4.71
C VAL A 230 8.25 -8.41 3.75
N VAL A 231 7.92 -7.64 2.72
CA VAL A 231 6.86 -7.99 1.76
C VAL A 231 7.35 -7.88 0.31
N SER A 232 6.82 -8.76 -0.54
CA SER A 232 7.04 -8.75 -1.99
C SER A 232 5.74 -9.04 -2.73
N GLU A 233 5.60 -8.47 -3.92
CA GLU A 233 4.59 -8.86 -4.92
C GLU A 233 5.05 -10.08 -5.74
N LEU A 234 6.34 -10.39 -5.72
CA LEU A 234 6.95 -11.43 -6.55
C LEU A 234 7.18 -12.72 -5.78
N ALA A 235 7.00 -13.85 -6.45
CA ALA A 235 7.27 -15.17 -5.91
C ALA A 235 8.71 -15.28 -5.37
N PRO A 236 8.98 -16.15 -4.38
CA PRO A 236 10.23 -16.14 -3.61
C PRO A 236 11.51 -16.19 -4.43
N ASP A 237 11.52 -16.96 -5.49
CA ASP A 237 12.72 -17.23 -6.30
C ASP A 237 12.83 -16.29 -7.54
N VAL A 238 11.95 -15.29 -7.67
CA VAL A 238 11.98 -14.32 -8.78
C VAL A 238 13.05 -13.25 -8.52
N ALA A 239 14.04 -13.19 -9.42
CA ALA A 239 15.09 -12.20 -9.34
C ALA A 239 14.57 -10.77 -9.61
N PRO A 240 15.10 -9.75 -8.92
CA PRO A 240 14.75 -8.37 -9.19
C PRO A 240 15.32 -7.94 -10.56
N THR A 241 14.57 -7.13 -11.30
CA THR A 241 14.98 -6.49 -12.54
C THR A 241 14.94 -4.97 -12.43
N GLN A 242 15.47 -4.25 -13.41
CA GLN A 242 15.37 -2.79 -13.42
C GLN A 242 13.91 -2.29 -13.42
N GLY A 243 13.00 -3.01 -14.06
CA GLY A 243 11.57 -2.67 -14.11
C GLY A 243 10.79 -2.99 -12.84
N THR A 244 11.25 -3.94 -12.02
CA THR A 244 10.52 -4.33 -10.80
C THR A 244 10.66 -3.30 -9.67
N PHE A 245 11.76 -2.53 -9.62
CA PHE A 245 11.95 -1.52 -8.58
C PHE A 245 10.98 -0.35 -8.68
N PRO A 246 10.78 0.31 -9.86
CA PRO A 246 9.78 1.36 -10.01
C PRO A 246 8.35 0.87 -9.75
N ARG A 247 8.03 -0.34 -10.24
CA ARG A 247 6.72 -0.96 -10.04
C ARG A 247 6.43 -1.22 -8.56
N ARG A 248 7.41 -1.70 -7.79
CA ARG A 248 7.29 -1.94 -6.36
C ARG A 248 7.01 -0.65 -5.57
N ASN A 249 7.51 0.52 -6.03
CA ASN A 249 7.39 1.78 -5.30
C ASN A 249 5.93 2.19 -5.04
N ARG A 250 4.98 1.80 -5.91
CA ARG A 250 3.55 2.01 -5.67
C ARG A 250 3.03 1.29 -4.42
N ILE A 251 3.69 0.20 -4.02
CA ILE A 251 3.33 -0.57 -2.82
C ILE A 251 3.85 0.15 -1.56
N ILE A 252 5.05 0.77 -1.64
CA ILE A 252 5.60 1.57 -0.53
C ILE A 252 4.65 2.72 -0.20
N SER A 253 4.28 3.53 -1.18
CA SER A 253 3.32 4.63 -1.00
C SER A 253 1.92 4.11 -0.66
N GLY A 254 1.49 3.01 -1.29
CA GLY A 254 0.18 2.38 -1.07
C GLY A 254 -0.05 1.82 0.34
N LEU A 255 1.00 1.39 1.03
CA LEU A 255 0.95 0.96 2.43
C LEU A 255 0.97 2.13 3.41
N SER A 256 1.20 3.36 2.95
CA SER A 256 1.49 4.52 3.78
C SER A 256 0.39 5.59 3.70
N ASP A 257 0.24 6.39 4.74
CA ASP A 257 -0.61 7.58 4.75
C ASP A 257 0.08 8.75 4.04
N ALA A 258 1.42 8.78 4.14
CA ALA A 258 2.25 9.79 3.50
C ALA A 258 3.61 9.21 3.09
N THR A 259 4.26 9.87 2.13
CA THR A 259 5.64 9.59 1.69
C THR A 259 6.53 10.78 2.00
N VAL A 260 7.65 10.54 2.69
CA VAL A 260 8.68 11.53 2.98
C VAL A 260 9.94 11.18 2.16
N VAL A 261 10.30 12.06 1.24
CA VAL A 261 11.56 11.97 0.48
C VAL A 261 12.63 12.79 1.20
N VAL A 262 13.68 12.12 1.70
CA VAL A 262 14.70 12.78 2.50
C VAL A 262 15.80 13.39 1.65
N GLU A 263 16.27 12.68 0.66
CA GLU A 263 17.33 13.14 -0.25
C GLU A 263 17.16 12.49 -1.61
N ALA A 264 17.05 13.28 -2.67
CA ALA A 264 16.85 12.76 -4.03
C ALA A 264 17.56 13.61 -5.09
N PRO A 265 18.62 13.10 -5.73
CA PRO A 265 19.12 13.70 -6.98
C PRO A 265 18.09 13.59 -8.11
N ALA A 266 18.27 14.34 -9.19
CA ALA A 266 17.28 14.46 -10.28
C ALA A 266 16.85 13.11 -10.89
N SER A 267 17.73 12.11 -10.95
CA SER A 267 17.43 10.77 -11.47
C SER A 267 17.06 9.75 -10.39
N SER A 268 16.66 10.21 -9.20
CA SER A 268 16.38 9.31 -8.07
C SER A 268 15.05 8.55 -8.24
N GLY A 269 15.10 7.23 -8.08
CA GLY A 269 13.90 6.40 -8.02
C GLY A 269 12.95 6.71 -6.85
N ALA A 270 13.41 7.46 -5.83
CA ALA A 270 12.58 7.91 -4.74
C ALA A 270 11.51 8.93 -5.19
N LEU A 271 11.80 9.70 -6.24
CA LEU A 271 10.82 10.63 -6.84
C LEU A 271 9.67 9.87 -7.51
N ILE A 272 9.91 8.66 -8.02
CA ILE A 272 8.83 7.79 -8.51
C ILE A 272 7.88 7.41 -7.37
N THR A 273 8.42 7.17 -6.17
CA THR A 273 7.57 6.89 -4.99
C THR A 273 6.77 8.13 -4.58
N ALA A 274 7.35 9.33 -4.69
CA ALA A 274 6.65 10.59 -4.46
C ALA A 274 5.51 10.80 -5.47
N SER A 275 5.76 10.55 -6.77
CA SER A 275 4.71 10.62 -7.80
C SER A 275 3.58 9.64 -7.52
N TRP A 276 3.89 8.38 -7.16
CA TRP A 276 2.87 7.41 -6.75
C TRP A 276 2.07 7.89 -5.54
N ALA A 277 2.71 8.53 -4.54
CA ALA A 277 2.00 9.09 -3.40
C ALA A 277 0.96 10.13 -3.82
N LEU A 278 1.32 11.05 -4.72
CA LEU A 278 0.41 12.06 -5.27
C LEU A 278 -0.74 11.42 -6.06
N GLU A 279 -0.44 10.47 -6.96
CA GLU A 279 -1.44 9.75 -7.76
C GLU A 279 -2.43 8.97 -6.89
N GLN A 280 -1.95 8.43 -5.76
CA GLN A 280 -2.76 7.69 -4.80
C GLN A 280 -3.50 8.59 -3.79
N GLY A 281 -3.36 9.92 -3.90
CA GLY A 281 -3.97 10.88 -2.97
C GLY A 281 -3.40 10.78 -1.56
N ARG A 282 -2.12 10.42 -1.42
CA ARG A 282 -1.39 10.34 -0.15
C ARG A 282 -0.64 11.64 0.11
N GLY A 283 -0.34 11.92 1.38
CA GLY A 283 0.58 12.99 1.72
C GLY A 283 1.94 12.79 1.04
N CYS A 284 2.53 13.86 0.53
CA CYS A 284 3.85 13.84 -0.08
C CYS A 284 4.68 14.97 0.49
N PHE A 285 5.80 14.65 1.14
CA PHE A 285 6.67 15.61 1.80
C PHE A 285 8.11 15.42 1.33
N LEU A 286 8.81 16.52 1.06
CA LEU A 286 10.22 16.46 0.67
C LEU A 286 11.07 17.32 1.59
N VAL A 287 12.21 16.78 1.99
CA VAL A 287 13.24 17.54 2.70
C VAL A 287 13.97 18.40 1.67
N PRO A 288 13.95 19.73 1.83
CA PRO A 288 14.74 20.60 0.98
C PRO A 288 16.23 20.44 1.30
N GLY A 289 17.07 20.74 0.34
CA GLY A 289 18.52 20.75 0.53
C GLY A 289 19.15 22.00 -0.05
N PRO A 290 20.49 22.15 0.03
CA PRO A 290 21.19 23.25 -0.59
C PRO A 290 20.90 23.32 -2.10
N MET A 291 20.73 24.54 -2.64
CA MET A 291 20.33 24.77 -4.05
C MET A 291 21.33 24.23 -5.07
N ASP A 292 22.58 24.22 -4.72
CA ASP A 292 23.72 23.80 -5.55
C ASP A 292 24.16 22.36 -5.27
N SER A 293 23.46 21.66 -4.39
CA SER A 293 23.76 20.26 -4.08
C SER A 293 23.09 19.31 -5.08
N HIS A 294 23.91 18.49 -5.75
CA HIS A 294 23.42 17.42 -6.62
C HIS A 294 22.45 16.47 -5.87
N ALA A 295 22.69 16.25 -4.59
CA ALA A 295 21.89 15.33 -3.76
C ALA A 295 20.44 15.79 -3.52
N SER A 296 20.19 17.11 -3.59
CA SER A 296 18.87 17.72 -3.42
C SER A 296 18.21 18.21 -4.70
N ALA A 297 18.93 18.16 -5.83
CA ALA A 297 18.45 18.73 -7.09
C ALA A 297 17.08 18.18 -7.52
N GLY A 298 16.84 16.89 -7.36
CA GLY A 298 15.55 16.28 -7.68
C GLY A 298 14.45 16.64 -6.68
N SER A 299 14.76 16.70 -5.39
CA SER A 299 13.79 17.15 -4.38
C SER A 299 13.33 18.59 -4.65
N LEU A 300 14.27 19.50 -4.98
CA LEU A 300 13.96 20.89 -5.29
C LEU A 300 13.16 21.05 -6.59
N ALA A 301 13.51 20.28 -7.63
CA ALA A 301 12.74 20.26 -8.88
C ALA A 301 11.32 19.75 -8.66
N PHE A 302 11.14 18.67 -7.91
CA PHE A 302 9.83 18.10 -7.57
C PHE A 302 8.98 19.08 -6.76
N LEU A 303 9.55 19.73 -5.75
CA LEU A 303 8.86 20.76 -4.96
C LEU A 303 8.42 21.94 -5.81
N ARG A 304 9.20 22.33 -6.82
CA ARG A 304 8.84 23.41 -7.76
C ARG A 304 7.71 22.97 -8.69
N GLU A 305 7.76 21.76 -9.21
CA GLU A 305 6.77 21.21 -10.14
C GLU A 305 5.43 20.97 -9.46
N PHE A 306 5.45 20.41 -8.24
CA PHE A 306 4.27 20.04 -7.46
C PHE A 306 4.10 20.92 -6.21
N ALA A 307 4.40 22.22 -6.31
CA ALA A 307 4.43 23.15 -5.19
C ALA A 307 3.15 23.19 -4.35
N GLU A 308 2.02 22.88 -4.97
CA GLU A 308 0.71 22.91 -4.32
C GLU A 308 0.27 21.55 -3.73
N LEU A 309 0.95 20.46 -4.12
CA LEU A 309 0.62 19.10 -3.74
C LEU A 309 1.65 18.48 -2.80
N ALA A 310 2.90 18.95 -2.88
CA ALA A 310 4.01 18.44 -2.09
C ALA A 310 4.37 19.40 -0.96
N GLY A 311 4.39 18.90 0.27
CA GLY A 311 4.79 19.65 1.45
C GLY A 311 6.31 19.74 1.61
N ILE A 312 6.79 20.85 2.13
CA ILE A 312 8.20 21.04 2.48
C ILE A 312 8.43 20.62 3.93
N VAL A 313 9.40 19.73 4.16
CA VAL A 313 9.82 19.39 5.53
C VAL A 313 10.75 20.48 6.07
N THR A 314 10.21 21.37 6.89
CA THR A 314 10.97 22.46 7.51
C THR A 314 11.64 22.03 8.82
N GLY A 315 11.15 20.92 9.42
CA GLY A 315 11.69 20.34 10.65
C GLY A 315 10.94 19.07 11.04
N VAL A 316 11.56 18.22 11.86
CA VAL A 316 10.93 16.96 12.28
C VAL A 316 9.67 17.19 13.13
N PRO A 317 9.64 18.12 14.11
CA PRO A 317 8.41 18.39 14.87
C PRO A 317 7.28 18.89 13.96
N GLN A 318 7.58 19.77 12.99
CA GLN A 318 6.61 20.26 12.03
C GLN A 318 6.07 19.15 11.15
N LEU A 319 6.93 18.25 10.64
CA LEU A 319 6.49 17.09 9.88
C LEU A 319 5.50 16.22 10.66
N ILE A 320 5.77 15.95 11.94
CA ILE A 320 4.87 15.17 12.80
C ILE A 320 3.51 15.88 12.98
N ALA A 321 3.53 17.21 13.10
CA ALA A 321 2.30 18.01 13.14
C ALA A 321 1.55 17.97 11.82
N ASP A 322 2.23 18.15 10.69
CA ASP A 322 1.64 18.12 9.33
C ASP A 322 1.05 16.73 8.99
N LEU A 323 1.66 15.66 9.51
CA LEU A 323 1.11 14.31 9.44
C LEU A 323 -0.11 14.09 10.36
N GLY A 324 -0.40 15.05 11.26
CA GLY A 324 -1.47 14.96 12.24
C GLY A 324 -1.20 13.94 13.35
N PHE A 325 0.06 13.73 13.71
CA PHE A 325 0.48 12.72 14.69
C PHE A 325 0.80 13.33 16.07
N SER A 326 0.70 14.65 16.23
CA SER A 326 0.84 15.31 17.55
C SER A 326 -0.33 14.95 18.47
N ALA A 327 -0.06 14.84 19.77
CA ALA A 327 -1.09 14.55 20.77
C ALA A 327 -2.20 15.62 20.80
N ASP A 328 -1.83 16.90 20.66
CA ASP A 328 -2.76 18.01 20.64
C ASP A 328 -3.70 17.98 19.43
N VAL A 329 -3.19 17.49 18.27
CA VAL A 329 -3.99 17.32 17.05
C VAL A 329 -4.99 16.15 17.19
N ARG A 330 -4.65 15.13 17.99
CA ARG A 330 -5.61 14.03 18.29
C ARG A 330 -6.84 14.56 19.01
N ILE A 331 -6.63 15.35 20.07
CA ILE A 331 -7.73 15.94 20.86
C ILE A 331 -8.58 16.85 19.98
N GLY A 332 -7.96 17.68 19.11
CA GLY A 332 -8.65 18.56 18.18
C GLY A 332 -9.40 17.78 17.08
N ARG A 333 -8.78 16.72 16.51
CA ARG A 333 -9.43 15.87 15.49
C ARG A 333 -10.63 15.11 16.04
N ASP A 334 -10.48 14.50 17.21
CA ASP A 334 -11.57 13.78 17.85
C ASP A 334 -12.71 14.71 18.23
N ALA A 335 -12.41 15.90 18.72
CA ALA A 335 -13.41 16.92 19.06
C ALA A 335 -14.13 17.48 17.80
N THR A 336 -13.40 17.79 16.73
CA THR A 336 -13.99 18.30 15.48
C THR A 336 -14.79 17.23 14.76
N ALA A 337 -14.28 16.00 14.69
CA ALA A 337 -15.00 14.86 14.14
C ALA A 337 -16.25 14.54 14.97
N ALA A 338 -16.14 14.55 16.30
CA ALA A 338 -17.28 14.37 17.19
C ALA A 338 -18.34 15.46 17.03
N ALA A 339 -17.94 16.73 16.92
CA ALA A 339 -18.85 17.84 16.66
C ALA A 339 -19.51 17.72 15.29
N SER A 340 -18.78 17.35 14.24
CA SER A 340 -19.32 17.12 12.91
C SER A 340 -20.33 15.97 12.88
N VAL A 341 -20.09 14.92 13.67
CA VAL A 341 -21.01 13.77 13.80
C VAL A 341 -22.24 14.14 14.60
N GLN A 342 -22.13 15.00 15.62
CA GLN A 342 -23.29 15.44 16.44
C GLN A 342 -24.32 16.26 15.64
N GLY A 343 -23.91 16.95 14.58
CA GLY A 343 -24.80 17.70 13.67
C GLY A 343 -25.47 16.85 12.60
N LEU A 344 -25.24 15.52 12.58
CA LEU A 344 -25.80 14.61 11.59
C LEU A 344 -27.06 13.90 12.11
N GLY A 345 -27.91 13.46 11.18
CA GLY A 345 -28.99 12.53 11.50
C GLY A 345 -28.45 11.20 12.03
N GLN A 346 -29.27 10.44 12.77
CA GLN A 346 -28.83 9.20 13.43
C GLN A 346 -28.16 8.21 12.48
N THR A 347 -28.74 7.99 11.30
CA THR A 347 -28.20 7.09 10.26
C THR A 347 -26.87 7.60 9.70
N GLU A 348 -26.80 8.89 9.36
CA GLU A 348 -25.57 9.51 8.86
C GLU A 348 -24.45 9.48 9.91
N ALA A 349 -24.80 9.76 11.18
CA ALA A 349 -23.86 9.72 12.29
C ALA A 349 -23.30 8.32 12.53
N LEU A 350 -24.14 7.29 12.41
CA LEU A 350 -23.71 5.89 12.54
C LEU A 350 -22.75 5.50 11.41
N ILE A 351 -23.09 5.82 10.16
CA ILE A 351 -22.24 5.56 8.99
C ILE A 351 -20.93 6.33 9.11
N ALA A 352 -20.96 7.62 9.50
CA ALA A 352 -19.76 8.45 9.67
C ALA A 352 -18.81 7.88 10.74
N ARG A 353 -19.35 7.42 11.90
CA ARG A 353 -18.54 6.76 12.94
C ARG A 353 -17.92 5.45 12.44
N THR A 354 -18.67 4.68 11.67
CA THR A 354 -18.20 3.40 11.11
C THR A 354 -17.09 3.63 10.06
N LEU A 355 -17.21 4.69 9.25
CA LEU A 355 -16.13 5.13 8.35
C LEU A 355 -14.89 5.59 9.13
N LEU A 356 -15.07 6.35 10.21
CA LEU A 356 -13.96 6.78 11.10
C LEU A 356 -13.29 5.59 11.79
N ALA A 357 -14.02 4.50 12.04
CA ALA A 357 -13.49 3.23 12.55
C ALA A 357 -12.77 2.39 11.47
N GLY A 358 -12.61 2.92 10.24
CA GLY A 358 -11.83 2.29 9.16
C GLY A 358 -12.61 1.37 8.23
N ARG A 359 -13.95 1.27 8.37
CA ARG A 359 -14.79 0.54 7.42
C ARG A 359 -14.97 1.37 6.16
N ALA A 360 -14.69 0.80 5.00
CA ALA A 360 -14.54 1.57 3.76
C ALA A 360 -15.47 1.13 2.63
N THR A 361 -16.01 -0.07 2.66
CA THR A 361 -16.92 -0.59 1.62
C THR A 361 -18.38 -0.58 2.10
N VAL A 362 -19.32 -0.61 1.14
CA VAL A 362 -20.75 -0.70 1.45
C VAL A 362 -21.05 -1.95 2.28
N ASP A 363 -20.46 -3.09 1.91
CA ASP A 363 -20.70 -4.36 2.62
C ASP A 363 -20.15 -4.32 4.05
N GLU A 364 -18.96 -3.75 4.26
CA GLU A 364 -18.40 -3.54 5.61
C GLU A 364 -19.26 -2.59 6.45
N LEU A 365 -19.83 -1.56 5.83
CA LEU A 365 -20.72 -0.63 6.51
C LEU A 365 -22.05 -1.28 6.85
N VAL A 366 -22.65 -2.06 5.94
CA VAL A 366 -23.86 -2.86 6.20
C VAL A 366 -23.63 -3.82 7.36
N ALA A 367 -22.55 -4.59 7.31
CA ALA A 367 -22.21 -5.56 8.35
C ALA A 367 -21.94 -4.91 9.72
N ALA A 368 -21.36 -3.72 9.76
CA ALA A 368 -21.02 -3.03 11.00
C ALA A 368 -22.17 -2.19 11.59
N THR A 369 -23.12 -1.76 10.76
CA THR A 369 -24.25 -0.90 11.19
C THR A 369 -25.57 -1.63 11.34
N ASP A 370 -25.68 -2.84 10.80
CA ASP A 370 -26.92 -3.62 10.68
C ASP A 370 -28.05 -2.88 9.94
N LEU A 371 -27.67 -1.91 9.08
CA LEU A 371 -28.62 -1.14 8.28
C LEU A 371 -28.85 -1.81 6.92
N PRO A 372 -30.06 -1.69 6.34
CA PRO A 372 -30.31 -2.11 4.97
C PRO A 372 -29.36 -1.41 3.98
N ILE A 373 -28.90 -2.11 2.95
CA ILE A 373 -27.96 -1.59 1.95
C ILE A 373 -28.45 -0.27 1.31
N ALA A 374 -29.75 -0.14 1.04
CA ALA A 374 -30.34 1.07 0.50
C ALA A 374 -30.18 2.26 1.45
N THR A 375 -30.30 2.02 2.75
CA THR A 375 -30.12 3.04 3.81
C THR A 375 -28.66 3.47 3.92
N VAL A 376 -27.73 2.52 3.82
CA VAL A 376 -26.27 2.81 3.81
C VAL A 376 -25.90 3.65 2.59
N LEU A 377 -26.37 3.27 1.40
CA LEU A 377 -26.11 4.02 0.16
C LEU A 377 -26.70 5.45 0.20
N ALA A 378 -27.94 5.60 0.69
CA ALA A 378 -28.57 6.91 0.87
C ALA A 378 -27.77 7.78 1.86
N GLY A 379 -27.36 7.23 3.00
CA GLY A 379 -26.55 7.94 4.00
C GLY A 379 -25.17 8.34 3.46
N LEU A 380 -24.50 7.46 2.72
CA LEU A 380 -23.23 7.77 2.03
C LEU A 380 -23.39 8.91 1.03
N THR A 381 -24.47 8.91 0.23
CA THR A 381 -24.79 9.99 -0.73
C THR A 381 -24.99 11.31 -0.02
N LEU A 382 -25.71 11.32 1.12
CA LEU A 382 -25.91 12.54 1.91
C LEU A 382 -24.60 13.05 2.52
N LEU A 383 -23.77 12.16 3.05
CA LEU A 383 -22.46 12.51 3.57
C LEU A 383 -21.52 13.04 2.47
N GLN A 384 -21.57 12.49 1.25
CA GLN A 384 -20.82 13.01 0.10
C GLN A 384 -21.30 14.41 -0.29
N ARG A 385 -22.61 14.66 -0.34
CA ARG A 385 -23.16 15.99 -0.62
C ARG A 385 -22.78 17.02 0.44
N LYS A 386 -22.61 16.60 1.70
CA LYS A 386 -22.12 17.45 2.79
C LYS A 386 -20.59 17.62 2.77
N GLY A 387 -19.87 16.97 1.86
CA GLY A 387 -18.42 16.98 1.80
C GLY A 387 -17.74 16.23 2.97
N LEU A 388 -18.46 15.34 3.64
CA LEU A 388 -17.98 14.60 4.82
C LEU A 388 -17.43 13.22 4.47
N THR A 389 -17.66 12.75 3.25
CA THR A 389 -17.04 11.54 2.72
C THR A 389 -16.74 11.68 1.24
N SER A 390 -15.72 10.97 0.78
CA SER A 390 -15.41 10.80 -0.64
C SER A 390 -15.42 9.32 -0.98
N GLY A 391 -15.97 8.97 -2.16
CA GLY A 391 -16.05 7.60 -2.63
C GLY A 391 -15.44 7.44 -4.01
N ALA A 392 -14.63 6.38 -4.19
CA ALA A 392 -14.10 5.96 -5.48
C ALA A 392 -14.02 4.42 -5.52
N HIS A 393 -14.40 3.83 -6.65
CA HIS A 393 -14.32 2.40 -6.90
C HIS A 393 -14.97 1.53 -5.79
N GLY A 394 -16.16 1.94 -5.32
CA GLY A 394 -16.91 1.21 -4.29
C GLY A 394 -16.37 1.35 -2.85
N ARG A 395 -15.33 2.15 -2.64
CA ARG A 395 -14.77 2.44 -1.32
C ARG A 395 -15.02 3.89 -0.93
N TYR A 396 -15.32 4.10 0.34
CA TYR A 396 -15.63 5.40 0.93
C TYR A 396 -14.63 5.75 2.02
N ARG A 397 -14.31 7.04 2.13
CA ARG A 397 -13.38 7.59 3.13
C ARG A 397 -14.02 8.78 3.81
N PRO A 398 -13.74 9.01 5.10
CA PRO A 398 -14.02 10.29 5.72
C PRO A 398 -13.36 11.43 4.94
N ALA A 399 -14.03 12.58 4.85
CA ALA A 399 -13.56 13.77 4.16
C ALA A 399 -13.99 15.03 4.93
N GLY A 400 -13.49 16.20 4.52
CA GLY A 400 -13.86 17.49 5.10
C GLY A 400 -13.64 17.56 6.60
N THR A 401 -14.65 18.07 7.31
CA THR A 401 -14.57 18.26 8.77
C THR A 401 -14.54 16.93 9.56
N LEU A 402 -14.87 15.79 8.95
CA LEU A 402 -14.64 14.47 9.57
C LEU A 402 -13.15 14.12 9.67
N LEU A 403 -12.29 14.71 8.83
CA LEU A 403 -10.84 14.60 8.91
C LEU A 403 -10.19 15.64 9.83
N GLY A 404 -10.98 16.54 10.44
CA GLY A 404 -10.51 17.69 11.19
C GLY A 404 -10.14 18.88 10.28
N GLU A 405 -9.70 19.99 10.88
CA GLU A 405 -9.48 21.27 10.16
C GLU A 405 -8.45 21.18 9.01
N GLN A 406 -7.46 20.33 9.11
CA GLN A 406 -6.44 20.16 8.06
C GLN A 406 -6.98 19.43 6.81
N GLY A 407 -7.88 18.45 6.98
CA GLY A 407 -8.55 17.81 5.85
C GLY A 407 -9.42 18.81 5.05
N ALA A 408 -10.06 19.74 5.74
CA ALA A 408 -10.87 20.80 5.13
C ALA A 408 -10.02 21.85 4.37
N PHE A 409 -8.76 22.03 4.73
CA PHE A 409 -7.83 22.92 4.02
C PHE A 409 -7.48 22.34 2.63
N TRP A 410 -7.13 21.06 2.55
CA TRP A 410 -6.75 20.41 1.30
C TRP A 410 -7.93 20.26 0.33
N GLU A 411 -9.15 20.00 0.82
CA GLU A 411 -10.35 19.99 -0.02
C GLU A 411 -10.74 21.36 -0.55
N ARG A 412 -10.54 22.45 0.21
CA ARG A 412 -10.78 23.82 -0.27
C ARG A 412 -9.79 24.19 -1.36
N ALA A 413 -8.52 23.90 -1.19
CA ALA A 413 -7.49 24.11 -2.20
C ALA A 413 -7.76 23.33 -3.50
N GLY A 414 -8.36 22.13 -3.41
CA GLY A 414 -8.77 21.33 -4.58
C GLY A 414 -10.04 21.86 -5.29
N LYS A 415 -10.99 22.44 -4.56
CA LYS A 415 -12.27 22.96 -5.13
C LYS A 415 -12.12 24.32 -5.79
N GLU A 416 -11.26 25.18 -5.29
CA GLU A 416 -11.00 26.50 -5.92
C GLU A 416 -10.32 26.37 -7.29
N ARG A 417 -9.71 25.24 -7.60
CA ARG A 417 -9.04 24.94 -8.88
C ARG A 417 -9.92 24.30 -9.94
N SER A 418 -10.93 23.53 -9.55
CA SER A 418 -11.88 22.95 -10.52
C SER A 418 -12.83 24.00 -11.13
N GLY A 419 -12.84 25.22 -10.59
CA GLY A 419 -13.65 26.35 -11.09
C GLY A 419 -12.96 27.28 -12.09
N SER A 420 -11.67 27.10 -12.40
CA SER A 420 -10.87 28.04 -13.21
C SER A 420 -10.08 27.36 -14.33
N VAL A 421 -10.73 26.54 -15.14
CA VAL A 421 -10.16 26.11 -16.44
C VAL A 421 -10.96 26.79 -17.55
N ALA A 422 -10.49 27.95 -17.97
CA ALA A 422 -10.84 28.52 -19.27
C ALA A 422 -10.10 27.70 -20.38
N PRO A 423 -10.70 27.48 -21.56
CA PRO A 423 -10.11 26.68 -22.61
C PRO A 423 -8.91 27.41 -23.22
N ALA A 424 -7.74 26.81 -23.11
CA ALA A 424 -6.54 27.28 -23.79
C ALA A 424 -6.63 27.01 -25.30
N GLY A 425 -6.49 28.07 -26.06
CA GLY A 425 -6.43 28.06 -27.52
C GLY A 425 -5.16 27.41 -28.06
N GLN A 426 -5.34 26.89 -29.23
CA GLN A 426 -4.49 26.36 -30.32
C GLN A 426 -2.96 26.42 -30.23
N PRO A 427 -2.27 25.41 -30.80
CA PRO A 427 -0.81 25.33 -30.83
C PRO A 427 -0.23 26.15 -31.98
N LEU A 428 0.88 26.83 -31.73
CA LEU A 428 1.80 27.34 -32.75
C LEU A 428 3.02 26.44 -32.82
N LEU A 429 3.17 25.76 -33.93
CA LEU A 429 4.43 25.23 -34.47
C LEU A 429 5.15 26.38 -35.22
N PRO A 430 6.45 26.32 -35.52
CA PRO A 430 7.23 25.16 -35.91
C PRO A 430 8.25 24.65 -34.93
#